data_40d86a531ab76fad0ba76505ffa52758
#
_entry.id   40d86a531ab76fad0ba76505ffa52758
#
_cell.length_a   1.000
_cell.length_b   1.000
_cell.length_c   1.000
_cell.angle_alpha   90.00
_cell.angle_beta   90.00
_cell.angle_gamma   90.00
#
_symmetry.space_group_name_H-M   'P 1'
#
loop_
_entity.id
_entity.type
_entity.pdbx_description
1 polymer ?
#
loop_
_entity_poly.entity_id
_entity_poly.type
_entity_poly.pdbx_seq_one_letter_code
_entity_poly.pdbx_strand_id
1 'polypeptide(L)'
;MVINMNKKLVLMGAGLLLTAATASAQKLVTGHVTDAQGQPVMGATVRVPGTKVITTTDANGNFKLSGVPASAKKIMVSYIGMNTATVSVAGNVQVVLKDNELSEAVVIGYGTAKKVGTVVGSVQKVGSEKIAENPTANVADALQGKVAGLQVLNNSGDAGDVNNASITIRGIGSLGASSTPLIVIDGSPAGTGMLSMLNDKDIESVTTLKDASATSIYGSRAANGVIYITTKKGRSNEKAQIHVSQNVGWSQLARSLGNPMSADELLDFQLENGIIYPQTYAYFKGHGANTDWQKHMFDNAAPLHTTDFSIRGGSEKTTYYVSASFLKQNGITYGSSVKRTTLRTNIETKAKDWLKFGIAQSIGFSENSANRFASTRSSNVNSPSTVAASWPRYWEPYSMKSTHQIWGTDSWGILFDPNYYVDAAPSKVENLVYNGTAFAEITPVKGL
;
A
#
# COMPACT_ATOMS: atom_id res chain seq x y z
N MET A 1 81.01 20.96 11.84
CA MET A 1 79.98 19.92 11.85
C MET A 1 79.34 19.83 13.23
N VAL A 2 78.86 20.93 13.82
CA VAL A 2 78.32 21.00 15.18
C VAL A 2 77.05 21.91 15.24
N ILE A 3 76.53 22.41 14.13
CA ILE A 3 75.40 23.41 14.14
C ILE A 3 74.02 22.77 13.79
N ASN A 4 73.97 21.44 13.47
CA ASN A 4 72.70 20.86 12.95
C ASN A 4 71.94 19.98 13.95
N MET A 5 72.43 19.80 15.19
CA MET A 5 71.76 19.00 16.21
C MET A 5 70.75 19.77 17.07
N ASN A 6 70.94 21.09 17.26
CA ASN A 6 70.11 21.89 18.13
C ASN A 6 68.76 22.31 17.49
N LYS A 7 68.68 22.35 16.15
CA LYS A 7 67.39 22.66 15.46
C LYS A 7 66.39 21.48 15.47
N LYS A 8 66.88 20.24 15.46
CA LYS A 8 66.00 19.08 15.57
C LYS A 8 65.43 18.87 16.96
N LEU A 9 66.18 19.21 18.02
CA LEU A 9 65.71 19.11 19.41
C LEU A 9 64.66 20.20 19.74
N VAL A 10 64.77 21.41 19.19
CA VAL A 10 63.79 22.50 19.36
C VAL A 10 62.50 22.20 18.58
N LEU A 11 62.59 21.60 17.40
CA LEU A 11 61.38 21.15 16.68
C LEU A 11 60.67 19.96 17.33
N MET A 12 61.38 19.04 17.99
CA MET A 12 60.75 17.96 18.73
C MET A 12 60.10 18.46 20.04
N GLY A 13 60.71 19.45 20.72
CA GLY A 13 60.13 20.07 21.90
C GLY A 13 58.90 20.93 21.60
N ALA A 14 58.85 21.64 20.46
CA ALA A 14 57.69 22.37 20.00
C ALA A 14 56.54 21.45 19.51
N GLY A 15 56.86 20.29 18.93
CA GLY A 15 55.88 19.27 18.55
C GLY A 15 55.19 18.58 19.75
N LEU A 16 55.90 18.39 20.86
CA LEU A 16 55.32 17.80 22.07
C LEU A 16 54.46 18.80 22.90
N LEU A 17 54.68 20.11 22.78
CA LEU A 17 53.89 21.14 23.45
C LEU A 17 52.60 21.47 22.70
N LEU A 18 52.48 21.17 21.41
CA LEU A 18 51.22 21.41 20.64
C LEU A 18 50.21 20.25 20.75
N THR A 19 50.63 19.06 21.24
CA THR A 19 49.70 17.92 21.41
C THR A 19 49.00 17.89 22.79
N ALA A 20 49.37 18.76 23.71
CA ALA A 20 48.82 18.82 25.07
C ALA A 20 47.61 19.79 25.22
N ALA A 21 47.19 20.48 24.13
CA ALA A 21 46.19 21.56 24.26
C ALA A 21 44.78 21.23 23.74
N THR A 22 44.44 19.96 23.56
CA THR A 22 43.06 19.53 23.24
C THR A 22 42.49 18.57 24.29
N ALA A 23 42.73 18.83 25.58
CA ALA A 23 41.88 18.29 26.62
C ALA A 23 40.54 19.05 26.55
N SER A 24 39.67 18.65 25.68
CA SER A 24 38.29 19.13 25.66
C SER A 24 37.69 18.84 27.02
N ALA A 25 37.32 19.88 27.75
CA ALA A 25 36.62 19.74 29.02
C ALA A 25 35.35 18.93 28.82
N GLN A 26 35.39 17.66 29.21
CA GLN A 26 34.24 16.78 29.11
C GLN A 26 33.40 16.98 30.37
N LYS A 27 32.10 17.18 30.18
CA LYS A 27 31.14 17.33 31.27
C LYS A 27 30.50 15.97 31.58
N LEU A 28 30.28 15.72 32.87
CA LEU A 28 29.45 14.65 33.34
C LEU A 28 28.02 15.21 33.49
N VAL A 29 27.05 14.57 32.85
CA VAL A 29 25.63 14.91 32.96
C VAL A 29 24.92 13.74 33.60
N THR A 30 24.23 14.00 34.71
CA THR A 30 23.38 13.02 35.38
C THR A 30 21.93 13.46 35.24
N GLY A 31 21.00 12.56 35.39
CA GLY A 31 19.59 12.92 35.38
C GLY A 31 18.69 11.73 35.68
N HIS A 32 17.39 12.04 35.69
CA HIS A 32 16.33 11.10 35.97
C HIS A 32 15.24 11.21 34.92
N VAL A 33 14.76 10.09 34.43
CA VAL A 33 13.74 9.99 33.40
C VAL A 33 12.49 9.34 33.93
N THR A 34 11.37 10.04 33.85
CA THR A 34 10.05 9.53 34.28
C THR A 34 9.05 9.59 33.09
N ASP A 35 7.98 8.84 33.23
CA ASP A 35 6.78 9.01 32.40
C ASP A 35 5.90 10.18 32.89
N ALA A 36 4.76 10.40 32.21
CA ALA A 36 3.79 11.44 32.56
C ALA A 36 3.10 11.19 33.94
N GLN A 37 3.14 9.96 34.46
CA GLN A 37 2.59 9.53 35.72
C GLN A 37 3.63 9.57 36.84
N GLY A 38 4.88 9.97 36.56
CA GLY A 38 5.98 10.05 37.50
C GLY A 38 6.69 8.72 37.75
N GLN A 39 6.38 7.66 37.00
CA GLN A 39 7.06 6.36 37.13
C GLN A 39 8.42 6.40 36.40
N PRO A 40 9.47 5.76 36.96
CA PRO A 40 10.79 5.72 36.34
C PRO A 40 10.77 4.92 35.05
N VAL A 41 11.39 5.46 34.00
CA VAL A 41 11.52 4.79 32.69
C VAL A 41 12.88 4.11 32.62
N MET A 42 12.92 2.79 32.75
CA MET A 42 14.11 1.97 32.58
C MET A 42 14.44 1.72 31.11
N GLY A 43 15.72 1.78 30.71
CA GLY A 43 16.16 1.45 29.36
C GLY A 43 15.95 2.59 28.33
N ALA A 44 15.56 3.79 28.78
CA ALA A 44 15.50 4.95 27.90
C ALA A 44 16.91 5.33 27.41
N THR A 45 17.02 5.58 26.11
CA THR A 45 18.29 5.95 25.47
C THR A 45 18.51 7.45 25.58
N VAL A 46 19.64 7.85 26.18
CA VAL A 46 20.09 9.23 26.34
C VAL A 46 21.30 9.47 25.46
N ARG A 47 21.24 10.43 24.52
CA ARG A 47 22.34 10.72 23.59
C ARG A 47 22.59 12.21 23.41
N VAL A 48 23.80 12.57 23.05
CA VAL A 48 24.13 13.92 22.58
C VAL A 48 24.01 13.94 21.05
N PRO A 49 23.13 14.78 20.47
CA PRO A 49 22.97 14.88 19.03
C PRO A 49 24.28 15.22 18.32
N GLY A 50 24.59 14.52 17.21
CA GLY A 50 25.79 14.76 16.40
C GLY A 50 27.08 14.15 16.99
N THR A 51 27.00 13.37 18.08
CA THR A 51 28.15 12.71 18.69
C THR A 51 27.89 11.20 18.91
N LYS A 52 28.92 10.46 19.29
CA LYS A 52 28.81 9.04 19.68
C LYS A 52 28.53 8.84 21.16
N VAL A 53 28.29 9.93 21.92
CA VAL A 53 28.02 9.88 23.37
C VAL A 53 26.61 9.43 23.61
N ILE A 54 26.43 8.24 24.20
CA ILE A 54 25.16 7.58 24.45
C ILE A 54 25.22 6.79 25.77
N THR A 55 24.10 6.73 26.47
CA THR A 55 23.88 5.86 27.65
C THR A 55 22.43 5.43 27.74
N THR A 56 22.09 4.55 28.65
CA THR A 56 20.71 4.14 28.97
C THR A 56 20.40 4.38 30.45
N THR A 57 19.09 4.54 30.75
CA THR A 57 18.61 4.67 32.13
C THR A 57 18.59 3.32 32.85
N ASP A 58 18.87 3.34 34.16
CA ASP A 58 18.77 2.20 35.04
C ASP A 58 17.33 1.86 35.45
N ALA A 59 17.15 0.85 36.34
CA ALA A 59 15.83 0.42 36.83
C ALA A 59 15.06 1.52 37.59
N ASN A 60 15.76 2.51 38.12
CA ASN A 60 15.17 3.65 38.80
C ASN A 60 15.04 4.89 37.90
N GLY A 61 15.23 4.75 36.61
CA GLY A 61 15.17 5.85 35.65
C GLY A 61 16.36 6.79 35.64
N ASN A 62 17.44 6.52 36.40
CA ASN A 62 18.61 7.39 36.49
C ASN A 62 19.58 7.10 35.32
N PHE A 63 20.25 8.14 34.85
CA PHE A 63 21.32 8.00 33.86
C PHE A 63 22.57 8.81 34.24
N LYS A 64 23.70 8.35 33.74
CA LYS A 64 24.99 9.01 33.87
C LYS A 64 25.64 9.03 32.49
N LEU A 65 25.75 10.22 31.91
CA LEU A 65 26.29 10.46 30.59
C LEU A 65 27.66 11.12 30.73
N SER A 66 28.72 10.36 30.49
CA SER A 66 30.12 10.81 30.56
C SER A 66 30.61 11.16 29.15
N GLY A 67 31.60 12.06 29.08
CA GLY A 67 32.20 12.42 27.79
C GLY A 67 31.39 13.45 26.98
N VAL A 68 30.49 14.19 27.63
CA VAL A 68 29.70 15.23 26.97
C VAL A 68 30.59 16.40 26.57
N PRO A 69 30.70 16.77 25.28
CA PRO A 69 31.49 17.91 24.84
C PRO A 69 31.02 19.21 25.51
N ALA A 70 31.95 20.07 25.88
CA ALA A 70 31.60 21.37 26.49
C ALA A 70 30.71 22.25 25.59
N SER A 71 30.79 22.05 24.28
CA SER A 71 29.95 22.73 23.26
C SER A 71 28.53 22.17 23.14
N ALA A 72 28.24 21.01 23.73
CA ALA A 72 26.91 20.40 23.66
C ALA A 72 25.92 21.21 24.49
N LYS A 73 24.87 21.68 23.82
CA LYS A 73 23.80 22.49 24.46
C LYS A 73 22.56 21.67 24.80
N LYS A 74 22.37 20.51 24.13
CA LYS A 74 21.15 19.68 24.26
C LYS A 74 21.51 18.20 24.35
N ILE A 75 20.72 17.45 25.10
CA ILE A 75 20.66 15.99 25.07
C ILE A 75 19.28 15.55 24.59
N MET A 76 19.23 14.40 23.98
CA MET A 76 18.02 13.79 23.46
C MET A 76 17.76 12.49 24.21
N VAL A 77 16.55 12.33 24.71
CA VAL A 77 16.10 11.14 25.43
C VAL A 77 14.96 10.49 24.65
N SER A 78 15.09 9.22 24.35
CA SER A 78 14.11 8.45 23.59
C SER A 78 13.84 7.09 24.23
N TYR A 79 12.59 6.65 24.17
CA TYR A 79 12.16 5.33 24.61
C TYR A 79 11.08 4.80 23.66
N ILE A 80 11.00 3.47 23.52
CA ILE A 80 10.02 2.82 22.61
C ILE A 80 8.61 3.14 23.12
N GLY A 81 7.77 3.66 22.22
CA GLY A 81 6.38 4.03 22.54
C GLY A 81 6.22 5.42 23.16
N MET A 82 7.30 6.18 23.39
CA MET A 82 7.25 7.52 23.95
C MET A 82 7.81 8.59 23.01
N ASN A 83 7.35 9.82 23.16
CA ASN A 83 7.85 10.97 22.39
C ASN A 83 9.29 11.29 22.82
N THR A 84 10.16 11.48 21.84
CA THR A 84 11.54 11.89 22.09
C THR A 84 11.59 13.28 22.73
N ALA A 85 12.18 13.39 23.90
CA ALA A 85 12.40 14.65 24.59
C ALA A 85 13.79 15.20 24.28
N THR A 86 13.87 16.51 24.05
CA THR A 86 15.14 17.24 23.89
C THR A 86 15.25 18.27 24.98
N VAL A 87 16.26 18.15 25.84
CA VAL A 87 16.46 19.01 27.01
C VAL A 87 17.84 19.65 26.99
N SER A 88 17.98 20.79 27.64
CA SER A 88 19.26 21.49 27.74
C SER A 88 20.22 20.75 28.69
N VAL A 89 21.51 20.79 28.37
CA VAL A 89 22.56 20.17 29.19
C VAL A 89 22.71 20.94 30.50
N ALA A 90 22.41 20.28 31.64
CA ALA A 90 22.62 20.75 32.98
C ALA A 90 23.35 19.66 33.80
N GLY A 91 23.88 19.98 34.97
CA GLY A 91 24.58 19.01 35.82
C GLY A 91 23.68 17.86 36.29
N ASN A 92 22.41 18.16 36.59
CA ASN A 92 21.35 17.18 36.86
C ASN A 92 20.11 17.54 36.04
N VAL A 93 19.62 16.60 35.23
CA VAL A 93 18.53 16.82 34.29
C VAL A 93 17.35 15.94 34.64
N GLN A 94 16.18 16.54 34.81
CA GLN A 94 14.92 15.78 34.89
C GLN A 94 14.21 15.78 33.57
N VAL A 95 13.82 14.61 33.09
CA VAL A 95 13.14 14.41 31.80
C VAL A 95 11.85 13.65 32.03
N VAL A 96 10.75 14.26 31.59
CA VAL A 96 9.45 13.58 31.54
C VAL A 96 9.18 13.17 30.12
N LEU A 97 9.13 11.88 29.85
CA LEU A 97 8.72 11.34 28.57
C LEU A 97 7.19 11.21 28.55
N LYS A 98 6.58 11.70 27.52
CA LYS A 98 5.14 11.55 27.30
C LYS A 98 4.91 10.40 26.32
N ASP A 99 3.88 9.62 26.55
CA ASP A 99 3.48 8.57 25.62
C ASP A 99 3.28 9.14 24.22
N ASN A 100 3.64 8.37 23.22
CA ASN A 100 3.44 8.75 21.83
C ASN A 100 1.94 8.59 21.49
N GLU A 101 1.11 9.51 21.98
CA GLU A 101 -0.35 9.50 21.79
C GLU A 101 -0.77 9.57 20.31
N LEU A 102 0.15 9.88 19.39
CA LEU A 102 -0.13 10.00 17.95
C LEU A 102 -0.35 8.65 17.24
N SER A 103 0.08 7.53 17.83
CA SER A 103 -0.09 6.20 17.22
C SER A 103 -1.48 5.58 17.42
N GLU A 104 -2.30 6.11 18.31
CA GLU A 104 -3.60 5.53 18.68
C GLU A 104 -4.82 6.40 18.32
N ALA A 105 -4.64 7.52 17.65
CA ALA A 105 -5.77 8.30 17.18
C ALA A 105 -6.43 7.64 15.96
N VAL A 106 -7.74 7.42 16.06
CA VAL A 106 -8.57 6.89 14.97
C VAL A 106 -9.53 7.97 14.53
N VAL A 107 -9.58 8.21 13.23
CA VAL A 107 -10.59 9.10 12.64
C VAL A 107 -11.88 8.30 12.49
N ILE A 108 -12.94 8.72 13.17
CA ILE A 108 -14.22 8.00 13.20
C ILE A 108 -15.34 8.70 12.44
N GLY A 109 -15.15 9.92 11.96
CA GLY A 109 -16.15 10.59 11.14
C GLY A 109 -15.81 12.04 10.86
N TYR A 110 -16.13 12.51 9.67
CA TYR A 110 -15.95 13.89 9.20
C TYR A 110 -14.64 14.58 9.65
N GLY A 111 -13.55 13.78 9.75
CA GLY A 111 -12.25 14.30 10.17
C GLY A 111 -12.00 14.40 11.68
N THR A 112 -12.96 14.02 12.53
CA THR A 112 -12.74 14.01 13.98
C THR A 112 -11.90 12.81 14.42
N ALA A 113 -10.72 13.09 14.99
CA ALA A 113 -9.88 12.07 15.56
C ALA A 113 -10.26 11.82 17.03
N LYS A 114 -10.45 10.56 17.40
CA LYS A 114 -10.59 10.13 18.81
C LYS A 114 -9.53 9.09 19.15
N LYS A 115 -9.14 9.00 20.41
CA LYS A 115 -8.24 7.92 20.88
C LYS A 115 -8.95 6.57 20.70
N VAL A 116 -8.23 5.54 20.27
CA VAL A 116 -8.78 4.19 20.05
C VAL A 116 -9.53 3.69 21.31
N GLY A 117 -8.98 3.88 22.48
CA GLY A 117 -9.59 3.46 23.74
C GLY A 117 -10.86 4.22 24.16
N THR A 118 -11.20 5.36 23.51
CA THR A 118 -12.41 6.13 23.80
C THR A 118 -13.54 5.85 22.80
N VAL A 119 -13.27 5.07 21.75
CA VAL A 119 -14.28 4.66 20.78
C VAL A 119 -14.98 3.41 21.29
N VAL A 120 -16.26 3.53 21.56
CA VAL A 120 -17.10 2.37 21.91
C VAL A 120 -17.36 1.59 20.62
N GLY A 121 -16.80 0.38 20.51
CA GLY A 121 -17.01 -0.48 19.34
C GLY A 121 -15.71 -1.11 18.81
N SER A 122 -15.85 -2.09 17.90
CA SER A 122 -14.73 -2.78 17.27
C SER A 122 -14.16 -1.93 16.13
N VAL A 123 -13.05 -1.29 16.41
CA VAL A 123 -12.30 -0.46 15.46
C VAL A 123 -10.92 -1.05 15.25
N GLN A 124 -10.51 -1.19 14.00
CA GLN A 124 -9.17 -1.66 13.66
C GLN A 124 -8.51 -0.70 12.69
N LYS A 125 -7.26 -0.32 12.99
CA LYS A 125 -6.43 0.57 12.18
C LYS A 125 -5.25 -0.20 11.58
N VAL A 126 -4.99 0.04 10.31
CA VAL A 126 -3.82 -0.46 9.58
C VAL A 126 -3.04 0.74 9.07
N GLY A 127 -1.78 0.86 9.47
CA GLY A 127 -0.89 1.96 9.04
C GLY A 127 -0.31 1.75 7.65
N SER A 128 0.27 2.83 7.12
CA SER A 128 0.87 2.88 5.78
C SER A 128 1.95 1.82 5.54
N GLU A 129 2.77 1.51 6.54
CA GLU A 129 3.84 0.51 6.43
C GLU A 129 3.28 -0.86 6.05
N LYS A 130 2.25 -1.32 6.78
CA LYS A 130 1.59 -2.60 6.50
C LYS A 130 0.87 -2.63 5.15
N ILE A 131 0.33 -1.49 4.71
CA ILE A 131 -0.34 -1.40 3.40
C ILE A 131 0.69 -1.53 2.28
N ALA A 132 1.84 -0.90 2.43
CA ALA A 132 2.92 -0.87 1.44
C ALA A 132 3.72 -2.18 1.30
N GLU A 133 3.54 -3.17 2.20
CA GLU A 133 4.20 -4.48 2.12
C GLU A 133 3.84 -5.26 0.85
N ASN A 134 2.62 -5.08 0.34
CA ASN A 134 2.13 -5.75 -0.85
C ASN A 134 1.81 -4.70 -1.92
N PRO A 135 2.74 -4.37 -2.82
CA PRO A 135 2.46 -3.46 -3.92
C PRO A 135 1.45 -4.12 -4.89
N THR A 136 0.26 -3.59 -4.94
CA THR A 136 -0.84 -4.06 -5.80
C THR A 136 -1.43 -2.90 -6.58
N ALA A 137 -2.06 -3.20 -7.72
CA ALA A 137 -2.76 -2.19 -8.49
C ALA A 137 -4.02 -1.67 -7.78
N ASN A 138 -4.57 -2.44 -6.84
CA ASN A 138 -5.81 -2.13 -6.13
C ASN A 138 -5.58 -2.12 -4.60
N VAL A 139 -5.92 -1.02 -3.94
CA VAL A 139 -5.81 -0.88 -2.48
C VAL A 139 -6.65 -1.93 -1.73
N ALA A 140 -7.76 -2.40 -2.30
CA ALA A 140 -8.55 -3.47 -1.70
C ALA A 140 -7.72 -4.74 -1.48
N ASP A 141 -6.91 -5.13 -2.47
CA ASP A 141 -6.04 -6.31 -2.39
C ASP A 141 -4.93 -6.11 -1.34
N ALA A 142 -4.42 -4.89 -1.21
CA ALA A 142 -3.43 -4.55 -0.18
C ALA A 142 -3.97 -4.69 1.25
N LEU A 143 -5.30 -4.65 1.45
CA LEU A 143 -5.95 -4.82 2.75
C LEU A 143 -6.28 -6.27 3.08
N GLN A 144 -6.22 -7.17 2.11
CA GLN A 144 -6.53 -8.58 2.30
C GLN A 144 -5.62 -9.21 3.38
N GLY A 145 -6.23 -9.88 4.36
CA GLY A 145 -5.52 -10.52 5.47
C GLY A 145 -4.96 -9.58 6.55
N LYS A 146 -5.03 -8.24 6.34
CA LYS A 146 -4.49 -7.25 7.29
C LYS A 146 -5.54 -6.70 8.26
N VAL A 147 -6.81 -6.91 7.95
CA VAL A 147 -7.96 -6.46 8.76
C VAL A 147 -8.81 -7.65 9.15
N ALA A 148 -8.91 -7.94 10.45
CA ALA A 148 -9.75 -9.04 10.93
C ALA A 148 -11.23 -8.81 10.56
N GLY A 149 -11.86 -9.84 9.96
CA GLY A 149 -13.26 -9.78 9.52
C GLY A 149 -13.51 -9.00 8.23
N LEU A 150 -12.49 -8.45 7.60
CA LEU A 150 -12.54 -7.93 6.23
C LEU A 150 -12.22 -9.09 5.26
N GLN A 151 -13.11 -9.34 4.34
CA GLN A 151 -12.92 -10.29 3.26
C GLN A 151 -12.85 -9.50 1.95
N VAL A 152 -11.77 -9.69 1.22
CA VAL A 152 -11.58 -9.17 -0.13
C VAL A 152 -11.48 -10.37 -1.06
N LEU A 153 -12.41 -10.47 -1.99
CA LEU A 153 -12.41 -11.50 -3.03
C LEU A 153 -12.17 -10.82 -4.37
N ASN A 154 -11.02 -11.09 -4.95
CA ASN A 154 -10.74 -10.71 -6.32
C ASN A 154 -11.17 -11.87 -7.22
N ASN A 155 -12.18 -11.64 -8.06
CA ASN A 155 -12.85 -12.71 -8.79
C ASN A 155 -12.09 -13.15 -10.05
N SER A 156 -11.22 -12.32 -10.61
CA SER A 156 -10.53 -12.64 -11.87
C SER A 156 -9.01 -12.79 -11.71
N GLY A 157 -8.40 -12.14 -10.73
CA GLY A 157 -6.93 -12.01 -10.66
C GLY A 157 -6.33 -11.27 -11.86
N ASP A 158 -7.17 -10.74 -12.75
CA ASP A 158 -6.76 -10.07 -13.97
C ASP A 158 -6.51 -8.58 -13.70
N ALA A 159 -5.39 -8.06 -14.17
CA ALA A 159 -4.99 -6.67 -13.97
C ALA A 159 -5.99 -5.67 -14.55
N GLY A 160 -6.66 -6.01 -15.64
CA GLY A 160 -7.67 -5.16 -16.29
C GLY A 160 -8.98 -5.05 -15.52
N ASP A 161 -9.24 -5.94 -14.57
CA ASP A 161 -10.51 -6.05 -13.84
C ASP A 161 -10.44 -5.43 -12.43
N VAL A 162 -9.86 -4.25 -12.33
CA VAL A 162 -9.60 -3.54 -11.07
C VAL A 162 -10.86 -3.19 -10.25
N ASN A 163 -12.04 -3.26 -10.86
CA ASN A 163 -13.32 -2.93 -10.20
C ASN A 163 -14.08 -4.15 -9.67
N ASN A 164 -13.58 -5.36 -9.87
CA ASN A 164 -14.31 -6.60 -9.57
C ASN A 164 -13.97 -7.20 -8.19
N ALA A 165 -13.21 -6.49 -7.36
CA ALA A 165 -12.99 -6.91 -6.00
C ALA A 165 -14.27 -6.77 -5.17
N SER A 166 -14.78 -7.90 -4.67
CA SER A 166 -15.89 -7.93 -3.71
C SER A 166 -15.34 -7.75 -2.30
N ILE A 167 -15.77 -6.69 -1.64
CA ILE A 167 -15.34 -6.36 -0.28
C ILE A 167 -16.51 -6.57 0.66
N THR A 168 -16.33 -7.36 1.71
CA THR A 168 -17.34 -7.55 2.76
C THR A 168 -16.71 -7.48 4.14
N ILE A 169 -17.47 -6.98 5.12
CA ILE A 169 -17.08 -6.98 6.53
C ILE A 169 -18.01 -7.93 7.28
N ARG A 170 -17.43 -8.91 7.99
CA ARG A 170 -18.16 -9.96 8.73
C ARG A 170 -19.07 -10.84 7.84
N GLY A 171 -18.75 -10.95 6.55
CA GLY A 171 -19.45 -11.80 5.60
C GLY A 171 -20.61 -11.11 4.87
N ILE A 172 -21.47 -11.92 4.24
CA ILE A 172 -22.60 -11.44 3.45
C ILE A 172 -23.78 -11.16 4.41
N GLY A 173 -24.19 -9.90 4.48
CA GLY A 173 -25.26 -9.44 5.38
C GLY A 173 -26.67 -9.53 4.78
N SER A 174 -26.81 -9.70 3.46
CA SER A 174 -28.10 -9.74 2.78
C SER A 174 -28.04 -10.62 1.53
N LEU A 175 -29.14 -11.32 1.25
CA LEU A 175 -29.29 -12.11 0.02
C LEU A 175 -29.72 -11.26 -1.18
N GLY A 176 -30.42 -10.14 -0.95
CA GLY A 176 -30.98 -9.31 -2.01
C GLY A 176 -30.45 -7.89 -2.08
N ALA A 177 -29.69 -7.43 -1.07
CA ALA A 177 -29.10 -6.11 -1.04
C ALA A 177 -27.56 -6.18 -1.10
N SER A 178 -26.91 -5.06 -1.43
CA SER A 178 -25.44 -4.99 -1.42
C SER A 178 -24.90 -5.25 -0.02
N SER A 179 -23.86 -6.08 0.08
CA SER A 179 -23.08 -6.34 1.30
C SER A 179 -21.78 -5.52 1.34
N THR A 180 -21.59 -4.59 0.41
CA THR A 180 -20.40 -3.76 0.31
C THR A 180 -20.38 -2.71 1.42
N PRO A 181 -19.27 -2.55 2.18
CA PRO A 181 -19.15 -1.52 3.19
C PRO A 181 -19.08 -0.13 2.56
N LEU A 182 -19.43 0.88 3.33
CA LEU A 182 -19.24 2.27 2.92
C LEU A 182 -17.75 2.61 2.93
N ILE A 183 -17.25 3.14 1.83
CA ILE A 183 -15.88 3.66 1.73
C ILE A 183 -15.92 5.17 1.98
N VAL A 184 -15.05 5.65 2.84
CA VAL A 184 -14.89 7.07 3.15
C VAL A 184 -13.43 7.44 2.99
N ILE A 185 -13.14 8.47 2.19
CA ILE A 185 -11.77 8.98 1.96
C ILE A 185 -11.71 10.41 2.48
N ASP A 186 -10.88 10.67 3.48
CA ASP A 186 -10.69 11.97 4.13
C ASP A 186 -12.01 12.65 4.53
N GLY A 187 -12.98 11.86 5.01
CA GLY A 187 -14.29 12.33 5.43
C GLY A 187 -15.36 12.38 4.34
N SER A 188 -15.01 12.19 3.08
CA SER A 188 -15.93 12.16 1.95
C SER A 188 -16.34 10.73 1.61
N PRO A 189 -17.66 10.39 1.55
CA PRO A 189 -18.09 9.09 1.04
C PRO A 189 -17.66 8.89 -0.41
N ALA A 190 -17.09 7.73 -0.70
CA ALA A 190 -16.57 7.36 -1.99
C ALA A 190 -17.18 6.04 -2.49
N GLY A 191 -17.29 5.87 -3.80
CA GLY A 191 -17.65 4.59 -4.41
C GLY A 191 -16.47 3.61 -4.46
N THR A 192 -16.75 2.32 -4.70
CA THR A 192 -15.73 1.29 -4.87
C THR A 192 -14.76 1.60 -6.00
N GLY A 193 -15.21 2.20 -7.10
CA GLY A 193 -14.36 2.65 -8.21
C GLY A 193 -13.31 3.69 -7.81
N MET A 194 -13.54 4.44 -6.72
CA MET A 194 -12.58 5.40 -6.17
C MET A 194 -11.41 4.69 -5.48
N LEU A 195 -11.67 3.51 -4.89
CA LEU A 195 -10.64 2.72 -4.24
C LEU A 195 -9.60 2.19 -5.25
N SER A 196 -10.05 1.83 -6.46
CA SER A 196 -9.17 1.39 -7.53
C SER A 196 -8.32 2.52 -8.13
N MET A 197 -8.71 3.79 -7.91
CA MET A 197 -7.96 4.98 -8.34
C MET A 197 -7.02 5.51 -7.26
N LEU A 198 -7.11 5.02 -6.03
CA LEU A 198 -6.24 5.46 -4.95
C LEU A 198 -4.87 4.78 -5.04
N ASN A 199 -3.81 5.56 -4.86
CA ASN A 199 -2.46 5.02 -4.72
C ASN A 199 -2.22 4.58 -3.27
N ASP A 200 -1.72 3.36 -3.05
CA ASP A 200 -1.36 2.83 -1.74
C ASP A 200 -0.33 3.70 -1.01
N LYS A 201 0.59 4.31 -1.77
CA LYS A 201 1.62 5.23 -1.24
C LYS A 201 1.06 6.53 -0.69
N ASP A 202 -0.15 6.93 -1.10
CA ASP A 202 -0.82 8.13 -0.60
C ASP A 202 -1.59 7.87 0.71
N ILE A 203 -1.72 6.62 1.14
CA ILE A 203 -2.47 6.25 2.33
C ILE A 203 -1.60 6.40 3.58
N GLU A 204 -2.11 7.12 4.58
CA GLU A 204 -1.53 7.19 5.92
C GLU A 204 -2.05 6.02 6.79
N SER A 205 -3.35 5.76 6.72
CA SER A 205 -3.96 4.64 7.45
C SER A 205 -5.34 4.28 6.89
N VAL A 206 -5.72 3.02 7.12
CA VAL A 206 -7.09 2.54 6.88
C VAL A 206 -7.69 2.10 8.21
N THR A 207 -8.86 2.63 8.52
CA THR A 207 -9.62 2.32 9.74
C THR A 207 -10.92 1.64 9.35
N THR A 208 -11.17 0.47 9.90
CA THR A 208 -12.44 -0.25 9.72
C THR A 208 -13.33 -0.10 10.94
N LEU A 209 -14.55 0.38 10.71
CA LEU A 209 -15.60 0.52 11.71
C LEU A 209 -16.62 -0.59 11.45
N LYS A 210 -16.78 -1.51 12.41
CA LYS A 210 -17.54 -2.76 12.22
C LYS A 210 -18.85 -2.77 13.01
N ASP A 211 -18.99 -1.90 14.02
CA ASP A 211 -20.13 -1.88 14.94
C ASP A 211 -21.02 -0.67 14.69
N ALA A 212 -22.32 -0.83 14.97
CA ALA A 212 -23.33 0.19 14.76
C ALA A 212 -23.04 1.50 15.51
N SER A 213 -22.43 1.43 16.71
CA SER A 213 -22.04 2.61 17.49
C SER A 213 -20.98 3.47 16.77
N ALA A 214 -20.02 2.82 16.08
CA ALA A 214 -18.98 3.51 15.34
C ALA A 214 -19.43 3.98 13.95
N THR A 215 -20.46 3.32 13.38
CA THR A 215 -20.98 3.63 12.04
C THR A 215 -22.18 4.56 12.04
N SER A 216 -22.77 4.84 13.22
CA SER A 216 -24.02 5.62 13.38
C SER A 216 -24.01 6.99 12.73
N ILE A 217 -22.86 7.67 12.70
CA ILE A 217 -22.69 8.98 12.07
C ILE A 217 -22.86 8.97 10.54
N TYR A 218 -22.78 7.80 9.91
CA TYR A 218 -22.95 7.62 8.46
C TYR A 218 -24.35 7.12 8.08
N GLY A 219 -25.22 6.88 9.10
CA GLY A 219 -26.60 6.44 8.91
C GLY A 219 -26.73 5.06 8.27
N SER A 220 -27.85 4.82 7.58
CA SER A 220 -28.17 3.52 6.94
C SER A 220 -27.15 3.07 5.88
N ARG A 221 -26.44 3.99 5.26
CA ARG A 221 -25.40 3.68 4.27
C ARG A 221 -24.23 2.87 4.85
N ALA A 222 -24.04 2.93 6.16
CA ALA A 222 -22.98 2.22 6.88
C ALA A 222 -23.43 0.91 7.53
N ALA A 223 -24.60 0.38 7.14
CA ALA A 223 -25.14 -0.88 7.70
C ALA A 223 -24.17 -2.07 7.56
N ASN A 224 -23.38 -2.11 6.50
CA ASN A 224 -22.38 -3.15 6.24
C ASN A 224 -20.98 -2.80 6.78
N GLY A 225 -20.89 -1.78 7.66
CA GLY A 225 -19.62 -1.26 8.16
C GLY A 225 -19.03 -0.13 7.30
N VAL A 226 -17.93 0.44 7.77
CA VAL A 226 -17.24 1.54 7.09
C VAL A 226 -15.76 1.24 6.98
N ILE A 227 -15.18 1.47 5.81
CA ILE A 227 -13.76 1.52 5.55
C ILE A 227 -13.36 2.99 5.42
N TYR A 228 -12.74 3.54 6.48
CA TYR A 228 -12.29 4.91 6.50
C TYR A 228 -10.81 4.99 6.11
N ILE A 229 -10.51 5.68 5.03
CA ILE A 229 -9.15 5.87 4.50
C ILE A 229 -8.71 7.29 4.81
N THR A 230 -7.62 7.40 5.56
CA THR A 230 -6.92 8.66 5.80
C THR A 230 -5.73 8.74 4.87
N THR A 231 -5.62 9.82 4.11
CA THR A 231 -4.49 10.02 3.23
C THR A 231 -3.41 10.86 3.87
N LYS A 232 -2.20 10.76 3.32
CA LYS A 232 -1.04 11.51 3.79
C LYS A 232 -1.25 13.01 3.67
N LYS A 233 -0.82 13.73 4.70
CA LYS A 233 -0.85 15.18 4.80
C LYS A 233 0.54 15.73 5.07
N GLY A 234 0.72 17.03 4.87
CA GLY A 234 1.90 17.74 5.32
C GLY A 234 1.97 17.80 6.85
N ARG A 235 3.17 18.05 7.38
CA ARG A 235 3.41 18.22 8.82
C ARG A 235 3.94 19.59 9.11
N SER A 236 3.42 20.20 10.20
CA SER A 236 3.86 21.54 10.62
C SER A 236 5.33 21.53 11.03
N ASN A 237 6.04 22.63 10.67
CA ASN A 237 7.46 22.82 10.97
C ASN A 237 8.38 21.70 10.42
N GLU A 238 7.96 21.03 9.35
CA GLU A 238 8.74 20.00 8.66
C GLU A 238 9.34 20.58 7.38
N LYS A 239 10.66 20.41 7.20
CA LYS A 239 11.31 20.72 5.92
C LYS A 239 10.72 19.86 4.82
N ALA A 240 10.73 20.36 3.58
CA ALA A 240 10.28 19.63 2.43
C ALA A 240 10.99 18.26 2.34
N GLN A 241 10.21 17.18 2.37
CA GLN A 241 10.67 15.82 2.17
C GLN A 241 10.18 15.34 0.81
N ILE A 242 11.12 14.96 -0.03
CA ILE A 242 10.84 14.41 -1.35
C ILE A 242 11.03 12.90 -1.26
N HIS A 243 10.05 12.16 -1.75
CA HIS A 243 10.10 10.71 -1.86
C HIS A 243 9.85 10.30 -3.30
N VAL A 244 10.73 9.46 -3.84
CA VAL A 244 10.60 8.85 -5.16
C VAL A 244 10.70 7.35 -4.97
N SER A 245 9.77 6.61 -5.53
CA SER A 245 9.84 5.15 -5.54
C SER A 245 9.52 4.59 -6.91
N GLN A 246 10.18 3.50 -7.26
CA GLN A 246 9.93 2.73 -8.45
C GLN A 246 9.84 1.25 -8.07
N ASN A 247 8.73 0.61 -8.47
CA ASN A 247 8.54 -0.82 -8.29
C ASN A 247 8.47 -1.48 -9.66
N VAL A 248 9.18 -2.58 -9.82
CA VAL A 248 9.14 -3.44 -11.00
C VAL A 248 8.89 -4.86 -10.53
N GLY A 249 7.93 -5.52 -11.13
CA GLY A 249 7.56 -6.88 -10.80
C GLY A 249 7.01 -7.64 -12.01
N TRP A 250 6.81 -8.92 -11.84
CA TRP A 250 6.20 -9.79 -12.84
C TRP A 250 5.17 -10.69 -12.16
N SER A 251 4.02 -10.84 -12.80
CA SER A 251 2.99 -11.79 -12.39
C SER A 251 3.01 -13.00 -13.32
N GLN A 252 2.73 -14.16 -12.77
CA GLN A 252 2.57 -15.40 -13.52
C GLN A 252 1.50 -16.26 -12.87
N LEU A 253 1.01 -17.26 -13.58
CA LEU A 253 0.09 -18.23 -13.02
C LEU A 253 0.76 -18.98 -11.85
N ALA A 254 0.18 -18.84 -10.66
CA ALA A 254 0.78 -19.38 -9.42
C ALA A 254 0.78 -20.92 -9.38
N ARG A 255 -0.20 -21.56 -10.03
CA ARG A 255 -0.36 -23.02 -10.06
C ARG A 255 -1.01 -23.46 -11.36
N SER A 256 -0.56 -24.58 -11.91
CA SER A 256 -1.23 -25.24 -13.02
C SER A 256 -2.67 -25.60 -12.65
N LEU A 257 -3.60 -25.40 -13.61
CA LEU A 257 -5.02 -25.76 -13.47
C LEU A 257 -5.26 -27.28 -13.52
N GLY A 258 -4.22 -28.05 -13.78
CA GLY A 258 -4.25 -29.49 -13.89
C GLY A 258 -3.22 -29.98 -14.91
N ASN A 259 -3.18 -31.28 -15.11
CA ASN A 259 -2.41 -31.89 -16.17
C ASN A 259 -3.38 -32.61 -17.12
N PRO A 260 -3.96 -31.93 -18.10
CA PRO A 260 -4.92 -32.54 -19.01
C PRO A 260 -4.23 -33.61 -19.90
N MET A 261 -4.98 -34.59 -20.30
CA MET A 261 -4.53 -35.60 -21.26
C MET A 261 -3.93 -34.94 -22.51
N SER A 262 -2.93 -35.56 -23.10
CA SER A 262 -2.46 -35.16 -24.44
C SER A 262 -3.58 -35.35 -25.46
N ALA A 263 -3.40 -34.76 -26.66
CA ALA A 263 -4.37 -34.89 -27.73
C ALA A 263 -4.60 -36.39 -28.10
N ASP A 264 -3.52 -37.16 -28.17
CA ASP A 264 -3.59 -38.56 -28.51
C ASP A 264 -4.30 -39.39 -27.42
N GLU A 265 -3.90 -39.21 -26.18
CA GLU A 265 -4.56 -39.93 -25.04
C GLU A 265 -6.05 -39.61 -24.95
N LEU A 266 -6.43 -38.33 -25.19
CA LEU A 266 -7.82 -37.92 -25.16
C LEU A 266 -8.62 -38.51 -26.33
N LEU A 267 -8.05 -38.49 -27.55
CA LEU A 267 -8.68 -39.09 -28.74
C LEU A 267 -8.88 -40.58 -28.57
N ASP A 268 -7.85 -41.29 -28.12
CA ASP A 268 -7.91 -42.73 -27.87
C ASP A 268 -8.98 -43.06 -26.80
N PHE A 269 -8.99 -42.35 -25.69
CA PHE A 269 -10.01 -42.46 -24.63
C PHE A 269 -11.44 -42.21 -25.14
N GLN A 270 -11.62 -41.17 -25.95
CA GLN A 270 -12.95 -40.81 -26.48
C GLN A 270 -13.46 -41.85 -27.50
N LEU A 271 -12.56 -42.37 -28.34
CA LEU A 271 -12.91 -43.42 -29.29
C LEU A 271 -13.28 -44.72 -28.57
N GLU A 272 -12.47 -45.16 -27.62
CA GLU A 272 -12.72 -46.39 -26.82
C GLU A 272 -14.06 -46.34 -26.07
N ASN A 273 -14.44 -45.15 -25.58
CA ASN A 273 -15.69 -44.97 -24.84
C ASN A 273 -16.89 -44.55 -25.74
N GLY A 274 -16.73 -44.57 -27.05
CA GLY A 274 -17.79 -44.22 -27.99
C GLY A 274 -18.26 -42.77 -27.95
N ILE A 275 -17.42 -41.86 -27.44
CA ILE A 275 -17.73 -40.42 -27.32
C ILE A 275 -17.58 -39.74 -28.69
N ILE A 276 -16.63 -40.18 -29.50
CA ILE A 276 -16.41 -39.67 -30.87
C ILE A 276 -16.49 -40.80 -31.89
N TYR A 277 -16.83 -40.45 -33.12
CA TYR A 277 -16.89 -41.41 -34.24
C TYR A 277 -15.47 -41.68 -34.79
N PRO A 278 -15.25 -42.88 -35.37
CA PRO A 278 -13.96 -43.24 -35.99
C PRO A 278 -13.48 -42.22 -37.07
N GLN A 279 -14.40 -41.59 -37.83
CA GLN A 279 -14.06 -40.57 -38.81
C GLN A 279 -13.51 -39.30 -38.11
N THR A 280 -14.12 -38.87 -37.02
CA THR A 280 -13.67 -37.72 -36.23
C THR A 280 -12.30 -37.99 -35.59
N TYR A 281 -12.11 -39.21 -35.08
CA TYR A 281 -10.82 -39.65 -34.55
C TYR A 281 -9.73 -39.56 -35.65
N ALA A 282 -9.97 -40.18 -36.82
CA ALA A 282 -9.00 -40.21 -37.91
C ALA A 282 -8.66 -38.80 -38.41
N TYR A 283 -9.64 -37.90 -38.45
CA TYR A 283 -9.44 -36.52 -38.85
C TYR A 283 -8.49 -35.81 -37.86
N PHE A 284 -8.77 -35.76 -36.58
CA PHE A 284 -7.93 -35.06 -35.59
C PHE A 284 -6.58 -35.72 -35.42
N LYS A 285 -6.52 -37.05 -35.45
CA LYS A 285 -5.26 -37.80 -35.37
C LYS A 285 -4.34 -37.47 -36.54
N GLY A 286 -4.94 -37.35 -37.76
CA GLY A 286 -4.21 -36.94 -38.95
C GLY A 286 -3.71 -35.48 -38.98
N HIS A 287 -4.37 -34.59 -38.22
CA HIS A 287 -3.94 -33.21 -38.07
C HIS A 287 -2.77 -33.05 -37.09
N GLY A 288 -2.66 -33.96 -36.08
CA GLY A 288 -1.54 -34.00 -35.14
C GLY A 288 -1.44 -32.79 -34.18
N ALA A 289 -2.51 -31.98 -34.03
CA ALA A 289 -2.54 -30.86 -33.12
C ALA A 289 -2.47 -31.36 -31.65
N ASN A 290 -1.69 -30.71 -30.81
CA ASN A 290 -1.60 -30.97 -29.39
C ASN A 290 -1.44 -29.65 -28.62
N THR A 291 -2.49 -28.86 -28.61
CA THR A 291 -2.49 -27.49 -28.04
C THR A 291 -2.42 -27.52 -26.52
N ASP A 292 -1.44 -26.82 -25.95
CA ASP A 292 -1.41 -26.52 -24.53
C ASP A 292 -2.26 -25.26 -24.28
N TRP A 293 -3.55 -25.49 -24.03
CA TRP A 293 -4.51 -24.40 -23.79
C TRP A 293 -4.18 -23.58 -22.56
N GLN A 294 -3.59 -24.17 -21.52
CA GLN A 294 -3.19 -23.40 -20.36
C GLN A 294 -2.08 -22.41 -20.69
N LYS A 295 -1.06 -22.87 -21.42
CA LYS A 295 0.02 -21.99 -21.89
C LYS A 295 -0.53 -20.96 -22.87
N HIS A 296 -1.40 -21.34 -23.79
CA HIS A 296 -2.00 -20.43 -24.76
C HIS A 296 -2.81 -19.30 -24.09
N MET A 297 -3.55 -19.61 -23.01
CA MET A 297 -4.38 -18.62 -22.31
C MET A 297 -3.60 -17.74 -21.32
N PHE A 298 -2.55 -18.27 -20.68
CA PHE A 298 -1.87 -17.65 -19.55
C PHE A 298 -0.36 -17.45 -19.73
N ASP A 299 0.19 -17.75 -20.90
CA ASP A 299 1.62 -17.50 -21.20
C ASP A 299 1.82 -16.06 -21.69
N ASN A 300 1.34 -15.12 -20.90
CA ASN A 300 1.52 -13.71 -21.20
C ASN A 300 2.51 -13.10 -20.20
N ALA A 301 3.52 -12.40 -20.72
CA ALA A 301 4.39 -11.60 -19.87
C ALA A 301 3.56 -10.52 -19.17
N ALA A 302 3.47 -10.62 -17.86
CA ALA A 302 2.65 -9.74 -17.02
C ALA A 302 3.52 -8.81 -16.15
N PRO A 303 4.30 -7.88 -16.75
CA PRO A 303 5.10 -6.92 -16.00
C PRO A 303 4.22 -5.91 -15.29
N LEU A 304 4.67 -5.54 -14.09
CA LEU A 304 4.18 -4.43 -13.29
C LEU A 304 5.27 -3.37 -13.20
N HIS A 305 4.93 -2.14 -13.52
CA HIS A 305 5.76 -0.96 -13.32
C HIS A 305 4.96 0.10 -12.57
N THR A 306 5.47 0.56 -11.44
CA THR A 306 4.90 1.69 -10.71
C THR A 306 6.00 2.71 -10.43
N THR A 307 5.73 3.98 -10.73
CA THR A 307 6.61 5.10 -10.41
C THR A 307 5.82 6.11 -9.61
N ASP A 308 6.29 6.41 -8.41
CA ASP A 308 5.65 7.33 -7.49
C ASP A 308 6.59 8.46 -7.11
N PHE A 309 6.05 9.65 -7.10
CA PHE A 309 6.70 10.85 -6.61
C PHE A 309 5.82 11.49 -5.56
N SER A 310 6.39 11.93 -4.45
CA SER A 310 5.67 12.77 -3.50
C SER A 310 6.59 13.78 -2.81
N ILE A 311 5.99 14.91 -2.45
CA ILE A 311 6.62 15.95 -1.64
C ILE A 311 5.68 16.35 -0.52
N ARG A 312 6.18 16.36 0.69
CA ARG A 312 5.45 16.88 1.87
C ARG A 312 6.32 17.83 2.66
N GLY A 313 5.67 18.73 3.35
CA GLY A 313 6.35 19.66 4.24
C GLY A 313 5.35 20.61 4.88
N GLY A 314 5.87 21.61 5.57
CA GLY A 314 5.04 22.68 6.10
C GLY A 314 5.78 23.65 6.98
N SER A 315 5.21 24.83 7.04
CA SER A 315 5.55 25.86 8.02
C SER A 315 4.69 25.70 9.28
N GLU A 316 4.80 26.62 10.20
CA GLU A 316 3.90 26.69 11.37
C GLU A 316 2.41 26.86 10.96
N LYS A 317 2.17 27.59 9.85
CA LYS A 317 0.81 27.96 9.41
C LYS A 317 0.28 27.12 8.28
N THR A 318 1.11 26.64 7.38
CA THR A 318 0.66 25.94 6.16
C THR A 318 1.39 24.62 6.03
N THR A 319 0.64 23.54 5.82
CA THR A 319 1.16 22.21 5.52
C THR A 319 0.72 21.78 4.15
N TYR A 320 1.55 21.02 3.45
CA TYR A 320 1.27 20.55 2.10
C TYR A 320 1.76 19.12 1.88
N TYR A 321 1.01 18.41 1.09
CA TYR A 321 1.36 17.11 0.51
C TYR A 321 0.94 17.10 -0.95
N VAL A 322 1.85 16.77 -1.86
CA VAL A 322 1.57 16.60 -3.28
C VAL A 322 2.18 15.29 -3.73
N SER A 323 1.44 14.49 -4.47
CA SER A 323 1.94 13.26 -5.07
C SER A 323 1.49 13.10 -6.51
N ALA A 324 2.31 12.37 -7.27
CA ALA A 324 1.99 11.90 -8.61
C ALA A 324 2.41 10.42 -8.72
N SER A 325 1.57 9.60 -9.32
CA SER A 325 1.86 8.17 -9.52
C SER A 325 1.49 7.76 -10.93
N PHE A 326 2.32 6.90 -11.49
CA PHE A 326 2.08 6.21 -12.75
C PHE A 326 2.21 4.70 -12.52
N LEU A 327 1.19 3.94 -12.89
CA LEU A 327 1.14 2.49 -12.83
C LEU A 327 0.85 1.94 -14.22
N LYS A 328 1.60 0.92 -14.63
CA LYS A 328 1.31 0.09 -15.79
C LYS A 328 1.49 -1.37 -15.38
N GLN A 329 0.45 -2.16 -15.53
CA GLN A 329 0.46 -3.60 -15.25
C GLN A 329 -0.22 -4.33 -16.41
N ASN A 330 0.45 -5.37 -16.90
CA ASN A 330 -0.21 -6.33 -17.79
C ASN A 330 -0.81 -7.46 -16.95
N GLY A 331 -1.91 -8.04 -17.39
CA GLY A 331 -2.47 -9.25 -16.80
C GLY A 331 -1.82 -10.50 -17.35
N ILE A 332 -1.99 -11.61 -16.62
CA ILE A 332 -1.54 -12.94 -17.05
C ILE A 332 -2.37 -13.49 -18.22
N THR A 333 -3.60 -12.99 -18.41
CA THR A 333 -4.44 -13.31 -19.55
C THR A 333 -4.16 -12.38 -20.73
N TYR A 334 -4.21 -12.92 -21.94
CA TYR A 334 -3.96 -12.15 -23.15
C TYR A 334 -4.91 -10.96 -23.27
N GLY A 335 -4.38 -9.80 -23.65
CA GLY A 335 -5.15 -8.57 -23.87
C GLY A 335 -5.59 -7.84 -22.61
N SER A 336 -5.24 -8.32 -21.41
CA SER A 336 -5.54 -7.62 -20.17
C SER A 336 -4.40 -6.69 -19.74
N SER A 337 -4.76 -5.49 -19.36
CA SER A 337 -3.81 -4.51 -18.83
C SER A 337 -4.52 -3.38 -18.07
N VAL A 338 -3.79 -2.74 -17.17
CA VAL A 338 -4.19 -1.50 -16.53
C VAL A 338 -3.07 -0.48 -16.64
N LYS A 339 -3.43 0.74 -17.02
CA LYS A 339 -2.61 1.94 -16.91
C LYS A 339 -3.35 2.93 -16.01
N ARG A 340 -2.69 3.51 -15.05
CA ARG A 340 -3.28 4.49 -14.16
C ARG A 340 -2.29 5.62 -13.89
N THR A 341 -2.78 6.85 -13.99
CA THR A 341 -2.06 8.04 -13.57
C THR A 341 -2.88 8.75 -12.52
N THR A 342 -2.28 9.07 -11.38
CA THR A 342 -2.95 9.78 -10.30
C THR A 342 -2.15 11.00 -9.88
N LEU A 343 -2.87 12.07 -9.53
CA LEU A 343 -2.32 13.28 -8.93
C LEU A 343 -3.13 13.59 -7.68
N ARG A 344 -2.43 13.88 -6.57
CA ARG A 344 -3.06 14.25 -5.31
C ARG A 344 -2.43 15.50 -4.72
N THR A 345 -3.26 16.34 -4.13
CA THR A 345 -2.82 17.56 -3.43
C THR A 345 -3.65 17.73 -2.16
N ASN A 346 -2.97 17.83 -1.02
CA ASN A 346 -3.56 18.17 0.27
C ASN A 346 -2.84 19.41 0.83
N ILE A 347 -3.57 20.48 1.04
CA ILE A 347 -3.04 21.73 1.59
C ILE A 347 -3.95 22.16 2.74
N GLU A 348 -3.36 22.43 3.89
CA GLU A 348 -4.06 22.98 5.05
C GLU A 348 -3.37 24.26 5.50
N THR A 349 -4.13 25.32 5.76
CA THR A 349 -3.61 26.62 6.19
C THR A 349 -4.37 27.14 7.41
N LYS A 350 -3.60 27.51 8.43
CA LYS A 350 -4.07 28.21 9.62
C LYS A 350 -4.00 29.72 9.36
N ALA A 351 -5.09 30.28 8.84
CA ALA A 351 -5.15 31.70 8.46
C ALA A 351 -5.15 32.61 9.68
N LYS A 352 -5.83 32.19 10.73
CA LYS A 352 -5.90 32.83 12.05
C LYS A 352 -5.88 31.73 13.13
N ASP A 353 -5.66 32.09 14.39
CA ASP A 353 -5.71 31.11 15.49
C ASP A 353 -7.07 30.46 15.64
N TRP A 354 -8.12 31.12 15.21
CA TRP A 354 -9.49 30.66 15.23
C TRP A 354 -10.00 30.17 13.87
N LEU A 355 -9.21 30.26 12.78
CA LEU A 355 -9.64 29.91 11.42
C LEU A 355 -8.59 29.05 10.73
N LYS A 356 -8.95 27.81 10.44
CA LYS A 356 -8.18 26.89 9.61
C LYS A 356 -9.02 26.50 8.40
N PHE A 357 -8.43 26.41 7.22
CA PHE A 357 -9.06 25.85 6.05
C PHE A 357 -8.10 24.93 5.30
N GLY A 358 -8.66 24.05 4.54
CA GLY A 358 -7.89 23.12 3.74
C GLY A 358 -8.64 22.62 2.54
N ILE A 359 -7.86 22.12 1.59
CA ILE A 359 -8.33 21.45 0.39
C ILE A 359 -7.59 20.11 0.26
N ALA A 360 -8.32 19.08 -0.09
CA ALA A 360 -7.79 17.79 -0.48
C ALA A 360 -8.39 17.44 -1.84
N GLN A 361 -7.53 17.27 -2.84
CA GLN A 361 -7.93 16.98 -4.21
C GLN A 361 -7.19 15.77 -4.74
N SER A 362 -7.87 14.94 -5.48
CA SER A 362 -7.31 13.78 -6.19
C SER A 362 -7.95 13.68 -7.56
N ILE A 363 -7.11 13.57 -8.58
CA ILE A 363 -7.52 13.26 -9.95
C ILE A 363 -6.85 11.97 -10.36
N GLY A 364 -7.61 11.04 -10.93
CA GLY A 364 -7.13 9.77 -11.43
C GLY A 364 -7.64 9.53 -12.85
N PHE A 365 -6.74 9.18 -13.74
CA PHE A 365 -7.06 8.67 -15.06
C PHE A 365 -6.63 7.21 -15.14
N SER A 366 -7.50 6.32 -15.59
CA SER A 366 -7.15 4.93 -15.88
C SER A 366 -7.66 4.48 -17.24
N GLU A 367 -6.83 3.66 -17.86
CA GLU A 367 -7.13 2.89 -19.06
C GLU A 367 -7.04 1.42 -18.69
N ASN A 368 -8.16 0.72 -18.76
CA ASN A 368 -8.25 -0.70 -18.47
C ASN A 368 -8.61 -1.46 -19.72
N SER A 369 -7.79 -2.42 -20.10
CA SER A 369 -8.13 -3.41 -21.12
C SER A 369 -8.39 -4.73 -20.40
N ALA A 370 -9.52 -5.35 -20.66
CA ALA A 370 -9.88 -6.63 -20.07
C ALA A 370 -10.22 -7.63 -21.17
N ASN A 371 -9.81 -8.88 -20.94
CA ASN A 371 -10.36 -9.96 -21.72
C ASN A 371 -11.83 -10.13 -21.33
N ARG A 372 -12.76 -9.83 -22.23
CA ARG A 372 -14.21 -9.84 -21.94
C ARG A 372 -14.71 -11.17 -21.37
N PHE A 373 -14.00 -12.25 -21.67
CA PHE A 373 -14.35 -13.60 -21.20
C PHE A 373 -13.73 -13.92 -19.83
N ALA A 374 -12.68 -13.20 -19.41
CA ALA A 374 -12.08 -13.42 -18.10
C ALA A 374 -12.97 -12.95 -16.94
N SER A 375 -13.79 -11.91 -17.18
CA SER A 375 -14.59 -11.24 -16.14
C SER A 375 -16.04 -11.71 -16.05
N THR A 376 -16.53 -12.53 -17.00
CA THR A 376 -17.91 -12.99 -16.95
C THR A 376 -18.08 -14.10 -15.93
N ARG A 377 -18.86 -13.79 -14.89
CA ARG A 377 -19.32 -14.76 -13.85
C ARG A 377 -20.22 -15.86 -14.42
N SER A 378 -20.61 -15.77 -15.69
CA SER A 378 -21.42 -16.81 -16.30
C SER A 378 -20.52 -17.99 -16.65
N SER A 379 -21.09 -19.18 -16.66
CA SER A 379 -20.52 -20.45 -17.15
C SER A 379 -20.12 -20.35 -18.62
N ASN A 380 -19.35 -19.32 -18.96
CA ASN A 380 -18.95 -19.04 -20.31
C ASN A 380 -17.85 -20.03 -20.68
N VAL A 381 -18.19 -20.96 -21.55
CA VAL A 381 -17.26 -21.98 -22.08
C VAL A 381 -16.01 -21.38 -22.72
N ASN A 382 -16.01 -20.09 -22.97
CA ASN A 382 -14.90 -19.32 -23.57
C ASN A 382 -14.07 -18.56 -22.52
N SER A 383 -14.32 -18.71 -21.21
CA SER A 383 -13.43 -18.04 -20.24
C SER A 383 -12.03 -18.68 -20.29
N PRO A 384 -10.94 -17.90 -20.15
CA PRO A 384 -9.57 -18.42 -20.22
C PRO A 384 -9.32 -19.61 -19.28
N SER A 385 -9.89 -19.61 -18.08
CA SER A 385 -9.78 -20.72 -17.13
C SER A 385 -10.54 -21.97 -17.59
N THR A 386 -11.73 -21.81 -18.18
CA THR A 386 -12.51 -22.93 -18.71
C THR A 386 -11.82 -23.51 -19.94
N VAL A 387 -11.34 -22.68 -20.86
CA VAL A 387 -10.60 -23.13 -22.02
C VAL A 387 -9.36 -23.92 -21.63
N ALA A 388 -8.56 -23.35 -20.71
CA ALA A 388 -7.34 -23.99 -20.24
C ALA A 388 -7.57 -25.34 -19.53
N ALA A 389 -8.74 -25.50 -18.86
CA ALA A 389 -9.06 -26.69 -18.08
C ALA A 389 -9.83 -27.76 -18.87
N SER A 390 -10.63 -27.41 -19.88
CA SER A 390 -11.61 -28.31 -20.47
C SER A 390 -11.59 -28.42 -22.00
N TRP A 391 -10.91 -27.53 -22.71
CA TRP A 391 -10.87 -27.65 -24.16
C TRP A 391 -9.95 -28.79 -24.61
N PRO A 392 -10.39 -29.60 -25.63
CA PRO A 392 -9.60 -30.68 -26.17
C PRO A 392 -8.28 -30.19 -26.76
N ARG A 393 -7.17 -30.86 -26.43
CA ARG A 393 -5.86 -30.47 -26.95
C ARG A 393 -5.66 -30.73 -28.42
N TYR A 394 -6.47 -31.56 -29.05
CA TYR A 394 -6.48 -31.78 -30.49
C TYR A 394 -7.16 -30.65 -31.28
N TRP A 395 -7.70 -29.62 -30.61
CA TRP A 395 -8.14 -28.38 -31.27
C TRP A 395 -6.97 -27.42 -31.42
N GLU A 396 -6.96 -26.71 -32.54
CA GLU A 396 -5.97 -25.68 -32.84
C GLU A 396 -6.45 -24.30 -32.39
N PRO A 397 -5.54 -23.41 -31.96
CA PRO A 397 -5.88 -22.01 -31.73
C PRO A 397 -6.36 -21.39 -33.04
N TYR A 398 -7.39 -20.59 -33.00
CA TYR A 398 -7.89 -19.88 -34.16
C TYR A 398 -6.85 -18.88 -34.65
N SER A 399 -6.46 -18.96 -35.92
CA SER A 399 -5.67 -17.93 -36.54
C SER A 399 -6.53 -17.23 -37.63
N MET A 400 -6.42 -15.90 -37.76
CA MET A 400 -7.07 -15.12 -38.80
C MET A 400 -6.76 -15.61 -40.24
N LYS A 401 -5.72 -16.44 -40.37
CA LYS A 401 -5.31 -17.06 -41.65
C LYS A 401 -5.98 -18.41 -41.92
N SER A 402 -6.56 -19.02 -40.91
CA SER A 402 -7.27 -20.29 -41.03
C SER A 402 -8.77 -20.03 -40.88
N THR A 403 -9.51 -20.27 -41.97
CA THR A 403 -10.99 -20.24 -41.98
C THR A 403 -11.59 -21.42 -41.20
N HIS A 404 -10.85 -22.05 -40.28
CA HIS A 404 -11.28 -23.27 -39.67
C HIS A 404 -12.11 -22.97 -38.41
N GLN A 405 -13.40 -23.24 -38.55
CA GLN A 405 -14.27 -23.48 -37.42
C GLN A 405 -13.66 -24.59 -36.54
N ILE A 406 -13.69 -24.41 -35.22
CA ILE A 406 -13.42 -25.52 -34.30
C ILE A 406 -14.50 -26.56 -34.54
N TRP A 407 -14.17 -27.64 -35.20
CA TRP A 407 -15.10 -28.70 -35.57
C TRP A 407 -15.72 -29.33 -34.33
N GLY A 408 -17.03 -29.56 -34.38
CA GLY A 408 -17.78 -30.21 -33.31
C GLY A 408 -18.82 -29.37 -32.60
N THR A 409 -19.08 -28.16 -33.10
CA THR A 409 -20.00 -27.19 -32.48
C THR A 409 -21.30 -26.99 -33.23
N ASP A 410 -21.63 -27.83 -34.15
CA ASP A 410 -22.82 -27.73 -34.99
C ASP A 410 -24.14 -27.64 -34.24
N SER A 411 -24.14 -28.00 -32.97
CA SER A 411 -25.32 -27.93 -32.07
C SER A 411 -25.29 -26.75 -31.08
N TRP A 412 -24.16 -26.06 -30.86
CA TRP A 412 -24.00 -25.08 -29.75
C TRP A 412 -23.41 -23.72 -30.18
N GLY A 413 -23.28 -23.47 -31.45
CA GLY A 413 -22.69 -22.26 -31.96
C GLY A 413 -21.17 -22.34 -32.16
N ILE A 414 -20.62 -21.35 -32.83
CA ILE A 414 -19.20 -21.27 -33.16
C ILE A 414 -18.44 -20.91 -31.87
N LEU A 415 -17.58 -21.81 -31.40
CA LEU A 415 -16.64 -21.53 -30.32
C LEU A 415 -15.36 -20.96 -30.92
N PHE A 416 -15.06 -19.71 -30.62
CA PHE A 416 -13.83 -19.07 -31.09
C PHE A 416 -12.82 -19.02 -29.94
N ASP A 417 -11.53 -19.10 -30.29
CA ASP A 417 -10.43 -18.84 -29.37
C ASP A 417 -10.66 -17.48 -28.66
N PRO A 418 -10.68 -17.43 -27.31
CA PRO A 418 -10.85 -16.17 -26.59
C PRO A 418 -9.83 -15.10 -26.94
N ASN A 419 -8.60 -15.46 -27.30
CA ASN A 419 -7.58 -14.50 -27.71
C ASN A 419 -7.92 -13.83 -29.05
N TYR A 420 -8.56 -14.56 -29.97
CA TYR A 420 -9.06 -13.98 -31.21
C TYR A 420 -10.08 -12.87 -30.94
N TYR A 421 -10.98 -13.06 -29.99
CA TYR A 421 -11.97 -12.03 -29.66
C TYR A 421 -11.34 -10.77 -29.07
N VAL A 422 -10.25 -10.90 -28.32
CA VAL A 422 -9.52 -9.73 -27.80
C VAL A 422 -8.98 -8.88 -28.94
N ASP A 423 -8.46 -9.51 -30.00
CA ASP A 423 -7.92 -8.80 -31.15
C ASP A 423 -9.02 -8.26 -32.08
N ALA A 424 -10.09 -9.03 -32.29
CA ALA A 424 -11.21 -8.64 -33.13
C ALA A 424 -12.14 -7.59 -32.51
N ALA A 425 -12.27 -7.59 -31.17
CA ALA A 425 -13.14 -6.70 -30.43
C ALA A 425 -12.50 -6.28 -29.11
N PRO A 426 -11.44 -5.47 -29.14
CA PRO A 426 -10.73 -5.07 -27.93
C PRO A 426 -11.67 -4.32 -26.98
N SER A 427 -11.68 -4.72 -25.73
CA SER A 427 -12.45 -4.07 -24.66
C SER A 427 -11.54 -3.10 -23.92
N LYS A 428 -11.76 -1.82 -24.12
CA LYS A 428 -11.03 -0.74 -23.48
C LYS A 428 -11.99 0.16 -22.72
N VAL A 429 -11.71 0.37 -21.45
CA VAL A 429 -12.49 1.26 -20.57
C VAL A 429 -11.56 2.35 -20.06
N GLU A 430 -11.90 3.58 -20.34
CA GLU A 430 -11.21 4.76 -19.84
C GLU A 430 -12.06 5.41 -18.74
N ASN A 431 -11.43 5.69 -17.59
CA ASN A 431 -12.09 6.36 -16.48
C ASN A 431 -11.29 7.59 -16.09
N LEU A 432 -12.00 8.70 -15.92
CA LEU A 432 -11.50 9.91 -15.28
C LEU A 432 -12.28 10.10 -13.99
N VAL A 433 -11.59 10.12 -12.86
CA VAL A 433 -12.17 10.27 -11.53
C VAL A 433 -11.57 11.48 -10.84
N TYR A 434 -12.41 12.37 -10.40
CA TYR A 434 -12.03 13.51 -9.57
C TYR A 434 -12.70 13.41 -8.21
N ASN A 435 -11.93 13.60 -7.14
CA ASN A 435 -12.42 13.75 -5.78
C ASN A 435 -11.82 15.00 -5.16
N GLY A 436 -12.66 15.87 -4.67
CA GLY A 436 -12.26 17.12 -4.02
C GLY A 436 -13.03 17.35 -2.74
N THR A 437 -12.33 17.67 -1.68
CA THR A 437 -12.90 18.10 -0.39
C THR A 437 -12.29 19.44 -0.03
N ALA A 438 -13.13 20.40 0.35
CA ALA A 438 -12.74 21.66 0.95
C ALA A 438 -13.40 21.78 2.31
N PHE A 439 -12.68 22.27 3.30
CA PHE A 439 -13.23 22.48 4.64
C PHE A 439 -12.73 23.78 5.24
N ALA A 440 -13.54 24.36 6.13
CA ALA A 440 -13.18 25.43 7.03
C ALA A 440 -13.50 25.03 8.46
N GLU A 441 -12.53 25.13 9.35
CA GLU A 441 -12.68 24.89 10.77
C GLU A 441 -12.59 26.21 11.50
N ILE A 442 -13.64 26.54 12.25
CA ILE A 442 -13.77 27.81 12.98
C ILE A 442 -13.83 27.48 14.47
N THR A 443 -12.82 27.93 15.21
CA THR A 443 -12.73 27.73 16.66
C THR A 443 -12.67 29.09 17.36
N PRO A 444 -13.83 29.78 17.50
CA PRO A 444 -13.85 31.18 17.95
C PRO A 444 -13.43 31.35 19.42
N VAL A 445 -13.62 30.31 20.25
CA VAL A 445 -13.24 30.28 21.65
C VAL A 445 -12.50 28.96 21.95
N LYS A 446 -11.38 29.01 22.68
CA LYS A 446 -10.67 27.80 23.11
C LYS A 446 -11.56 26.95 24.00
N GLY A 447 -11.87 25.73 23.55
CA GLY A 447 -12.68 24.78 24.31
C GLY A 447 -14.14 24.61 23.84
N LEU A 448 -14.53 25.27 22.77
CA LEU A 448 -15.83 25.07 22.08
C LEU A 448 -15.63 24.09 20.94
#